data_54930366d620d7d8aa7bf1e33fd68ce9
#
_entry.id   54930366d620d7d8aa7bf1e33fd68ce9
#
_cell.length_a   1.000
_cell.length_b   1.000
_cell.length_c   1.000
_cell.angle_alpha   90.00
_cell.angle_beta   90.00
_cell.angle_gamma   90.00
#
_symmetry.space_group_name_H-M   'P 1'
#
loop_
_entity.id
_entity.type
_entity.pdbx_description
1 polymer ?
#
loop_
_entity_poly.entity_id
_entity_poly.type
_entity_poly.pdbx_seq_one_letter_code
_entity_poly.pdbx_strand_id
1 'polypeptide(L)'
;MSHNCAYVQQHYQVPAEVGRRVIAYGKHGVILADRGNYIGVVLDEDPKKRIRNYHPTHEIKYGDIAETLPLKEYKVLPFGYDWGEVGYNREARESLVRVWAATPGQAKYQAYLKLEDYCHSAKAMCLFKVRRA
;
A
#
# COMPACT_ATOMS: atom_id res chain seq x y z
N MET A 1 -15.68 0.21 0.66
CA MET A 1 -14.98 0.71 -0.44
C MET A 1 -13.93 -0.26 -0.92
N SER A 2 -13.93 -0.53 -2.14
CA SER A 2 -13.13 -1.62 -2.61
C SER A 2 -11.99 -1.15 -3.50
N HIS A 3 -10.78 -1.30 -3.02
CA HIS A 3 -9.61 -1.22 -3.86
C HIS A 3 -8.99 -2.60 -3.99
N ASN A 4 -9.85 -3.62 -4.09
CA ASN A 4 -9.40 -5.01 -4.06
C ASN A 4 -9.34 -5.62 -5.46
N CYS A 5 -8.78 -4.86 -6.41
CA CYS A 5 -8.59 -5.29 -7.78
C CYS A 5 -9.89 -5.61 -8.53
N ALA A 6 -10.96 -4.87 -8.21
CA ALA A 6 -12.26 -5.14 -8.80
C ALA A 6 -12.27 -5.03 -10.33
N TYR A 7 -11.62 -4.02 -10.88
CA TYR A 7 -11.54 -3.86 -12.33
C TYR A 7 -10.83 -5.04 -12.98
N VAL A 8 -9.71 -5.45 -12.40
CA VAL A 8 -8.91 -6.57 -12.92
C VAL A 8 -9.71 -7.87 -12.85
N GLN A 9 -10.42 -8.11 -11.75
CA GLN A 9 -11.25 -9.30 -11.60
C GLN A 9 -12.33 -9.37 -12.66
N GLN A 10 -13.02 -8.26 -12.90
CA GLN A 10 -14.11 -8.22 -13.86
C GLN A 10 -13.63 -8.26 -15.31
N HIS A 11 -12.59 -7.48 -15.61
CA HIS A 11 -12.13 -7.33 -16.98
C HIS A 11 -11.36 -8.56 -17.48
N TYR A 12 -10.52 -9.13 -16.64
CA TYR A 12 -9.63 -10.24 -17.03
C TYR A 12 -10.09 -11.59 -16.53
N GLN A 13 -11.14 -11.65 -15.72
CA GLN A 13 -11.68 -12.90 -15.19
C GLN A 13 -10.63 -13.68 -14.40
N VAL A 14 -9.88 -13.00 -13.55
CA VAL A 14 -8.81 -13.60 -12.71
C VAL A 14 -9.11 -13.34 -11.24
N PRO A 15 -8.62 -14.22 -10.33
CA PRO A 15 -8.90 -14.10 -8.89
C PRO A 15 -7.92 -13.14 -8.20
N ALA A 16 -7.60 -12.00 -8.82
CA ALA A 16 -6.68 -11.02 -8.25
C ALA A 16 -7.34 -10.31 -7.07
N GLU A 17 -6.65 -10.28 -5.94
CA GLU A 17 -7.05 -9.47 -4.78
C GLU A 17 -5.84 -9.23 -3.88
N VAL A 18 -5.90 -8.19 -3.07
CA VAL A 18 -4.83 -7.90 -2.13
C VAL A 18 -4.72 -9.05 -1.12
N GLY A 19 -3.50 -9.56 -0.95
CA GLY A 19 -3.23 -10.71 -0.10
C GLY A 19 -3.09 -12.03 -0.84
N ARG A 20 -3.43 -12.07 -2.13
CA ARG A 20 -3.30 -13.31 -2.90
C ARG A 20 -1.85 -13.52 -3.34
N ARG A 21 -1.37 -14.74 -3.13
CA ARG A 21 -0.04 -15.13 -3.62
C ARG A 21 -0.08 -15.30 -5.14
N VAL A 22 1.00 -14.89 -5.78
CA VAL A 22 1.15 -15.04 -7.23
C VAL A 22 2.57 -15.47 -7.57
N ILE A 23 2.74 -15.99 -8.77
CA ILE A 23 4.05 -16.22 -9.37
C ILE A 23 4.12 -15.33 -10.59
N ALA A 24 4.97 -14.31 -10.53
CA ALA A 24 5.12 -13.32 -11.58
C ALA A 24 6.45 -13.54 -12.28
N TYR A 25 6.40 -13.88 -13.58
CA TYR A 25 7.60 -14.18 -14.36
C TYR A 25 8.48 -15.22 -13.69
N GLY A 26 7.85 -16.25 -13.11
CA GLY A 26 8.56 -17.31 -12.41
C GLY A 26 9.01 -16.99 -11.00
N LYS A 27 8.68 -15.81 -10.48
CA LYS A 27 9.10 -15.39 -9.13
C LYS A 27 7.90 -15.28 -8.21
N HIS A 28 8.04 -15.85 -7.02
CA HIS A 28 6.97 -15.82 -6.02
C HIS A 28 6.80 -14.44 -5.41
N GLY A 29 5.56 -14.04 -5.19
CA GLY A 29 5.24 -12.77 -4.58
C GLY A 29 3.82 -12.75 -4.06
N VAL A 30 3.37 -11.58 -3.63
CA VAL A 30 2.02 -11.37 -3.13
C VAL A 30 1.47 -10.04 -3.64
N ILE A 31 0.19 -10.00 -3.97
CA ILE A 31 -0.47 -8.76 -4.40
C ILE A 31 -0.70 -7.90 -3.16
N LEU A 32 -0.15 -6.69 -3.16
CA LEU A 32 -0.33 -5.73 -2.06
C LEU A 32 -1.04 -4.45 -2.46
N ALA A 33 -1.30 -4.26 -3.76
CA ALA A 33 -1.96 -3.03 -4.19
C ALA A 33 -2.85 -3.26 -5.40
N ASP A 34 -3.97 -2.54 -5.42
CA ASP A 34 -4.84 -2.40 -6.59
C ASP A 34 -4.31 -1.22 -7.39
N ARG A 35 -3.83 -1.49 -8.60
CA ARG A 35 -3.27 -0.46 -9.50
C ARG A 35 -4.19 -0.21 -10.70
N GLY A 36 -5.49 -0.37 -10.53
CA GLY A 36 -6.45 -0.17 -11.63
C GLY A 36 -6.37 -1.28 -12.65
N ASN A 37 -5.72 -1.03 -13.78
CA ASN A 37 -5.53 -2.03 -14.84
C ASN A 37 -4.43 -3.04 -14.53
N TYR A 38 -3.65 -2.79 -13.51
CA TYR A 38 -2.50 -3.61 -13.13
C TYR A 38 -2.65 -4.11 -11.71
N ILE A 39 -1.88 -5.14 -11.37
CA ILE A 39 -1.75 -5.60 -10.00
C ILE A 39 -0.39 -5.13 -9.47
N GLY A 40 -0.38 -4.69 -8.22
CA GLY A 40 0.85 -4.29 -7.53
C GLY A 40 1.36 -5.46 -6.71
N VAL A 41 2.52 -5.99 -7.07
CA VAL A 41 3.08 -7.20 -6.47
C VAL A 41 4.39 -6.90 -5.78
N VAL A 42 4.56 -7.44 -4.57
CA VAL A 42 5.83 -7.43 -3.86
C VAL A 42 6.41 -8.83 -3.98
N LEU A 43 7.59 -8.94 -4.56
CA LEU A 43 8.27 -10.22 -4.71
C LEU A 43 8.92 -10.63 -3.38
N ASP A 44 8.85 -11.92 -3.05
CA ASP A 44 9.42 -12.46 -1.82
C ASP A 44 10.93 -12.18 -1.73
N GLU A 45 11.62 -12.27 -2.86
CA GLU A 45 13.06 -12.08 -2.92
C GLU A 45 13.53 -10.63 -2.90
N ASP A 46 12.61 -9.67 -3.08
CA ASP A 46 12.98 -8.26 -3.09
C ASP A 46 13.29 -7.78 -1.67
N PRO A 47 14.56 -7.45 -1.36
CA PRO A 47 14.91 -7.01 -0.01
C PRO A 47 14.31 -5.68 0.37
N LYS A 48 13.96 -4.85 -0.61
CA LYS A 48 13.34 -3.56 -0.38
C LYS A 48 11.82 -3.61 -0.36
N LYS A 49 11.23 -4.78 -0.66
CA LYS A 49 9.78 -4.98 -0.66
C LYS A 49 9.03 -3.91 -1.46
N ARG A 50 9.53 -3.63 -2.66
CA ARG A 50 8.92 -2.63 -3.55
C ARG A 50 7.69 -3.22 -4.23
N ILE A 51 6.64 -2.40 -4.37
CA ILE A 51 5.47 -2.80 -5.14
C ILE A 51 5.77 -2.52 -6.62
N ARG A 52 5.69 -3.57 -7.43
CA ARG A 52 5.89 -3.47 -8.88
C ARG A 52 4.59 -3.77 -9.59
N ASN A 53 4.31 -3.03 -10.65
CA ASN A 53 3.10 -3.24 -11.45
C ASN A 53 3.30 -4.36 -12.45
N TYR A 54 2.33 -5.26 -12.53
CA TYR A 54 2.32 -6.35 -13.50
C TYR A 54 0.98 -6.39 -14.20
N HIS A 55 0.99 -6.77 -15.49
CA HIS A 55 -0.24 -7.05 -16.22
C HIS A 55 -0.88 -8.31 -15.64
N PRO A 56 -2.18 -8.29 -15.34
CA PRO A 56 -2.83 -9.38 -14.59
C PRO A 56 -2.79 -10.75 -15.24
N THR A 57 -2.62 -10.82 -16.56
CA THR A 57 -2.66 -12.07 -17.30
C THR A 57 -1.33 -12.42 -17.99
N HIS A 58 -0.32 -11.56 -17.87
CA HIS A 58 0.94 -11.78 -18.57
C HIS A 58 1.97 -12.40 -17.62
N GLU A 59 2.23 -13.69 -17.80
CA GLU A 59 3.20 -14.47 -16.98
C GLU A 59 2.86 -14.43 -15.49
N ILE A 60 1.57 -14.41 -15.15
CA ILE A 60 1.10 -14.40 -13.76
C ILE A 60 0.32 -15.67 -13.49
N LYS A 61 0.71 -16.39 -12.43
CA LYS A 61 -0.04 -17.53 -11.90
C LYS A 61 -0.59 -17.16 -10.54
N TYR A 62 -1.86 -17.40 -10.33
CA TYR A 62 -2.55 -17.05 -9.08
C TYR A 62 -2.55 -18.26 -8.13
N GLY A 63 -2.29 -18.00 -6.86
CA GLY A 63 -2.29 -19.01 -5.81
C GLY A 63 -3.31 -18.67 -4.73
N ASP A 64 -3.06 -19.17 -3.52
CA ASP A 64 -3.95 -18.98 -2.38
C ASP A 64 -3.73 -17.61 -1.71
N ILE A 65 -4.65 -17.24 -0.82
CA ILE A 65 -4.47 -16.05 0.03
C ILE A 65 -3.32 -16.33 0.98
N ALA A 66 -2.42 -15.38 1.13
CA ALA A 66 -1.28 -15.52 2.03
C ALA A 66 -1.74 -15.52 3.49
N GLU A 67 -1.16 -16.41 4.29
CA GLU A 67 -1.47 -16.46 5.73
C GLU A 67 -0.96 -15.21 6.43
N THR A 68 0.22 -14.73 6.01
CA THR A 68 0.79 -13.49 6.55
C THR A 68 1.25 -12.63 5.37
N LEU A 69 1.07 -11.32 5.51
CA LEU A 69 1.53 -10.37 4.51
C LEU A 69 2.84 -9.75 4.98
N PRO A 70 3.76 -9.39 4.06
CA PRO A 70 5.00 -8.70 4.43
C PRO A 70 4.71 -7.24 4.76
N LEU A 71 3.73 -7.02 5.62
CA LEU A 71 3.28 -5.68 5.99
C LEU A 71 3.65 -5.39 7.43
N LYS A 72 3.93 -4.11 7.69
CA LYS A 72 4.24 -3.60 9.01
C LYS A 72 3.32 -2.42 9.28
N GLU A 73 2.94 -2.24 10.53
CA GLU A 73 2.14 -1.08 10.88
C GLU A 73 3.01 0.15 11.03
N TYR A 74 2.55 1.24 10.44
CA TYR A 74 3.20 2.54 10.51
C TYR A 74 2.24 3.59 11.03
N LYS A 75 2.79 4.54 11.76
CA LYS A 75 2.11 5.78 12.13
C LYS A 75 2.57 6.85 11.15
N VAL A 76 1.63 7.56 10.55
CA VAL A 76 1.94 8.62 9.60
C VAL A 76 1.39 9.93 10.13
N LEU A 77 2.26 10.92 10.25
CA LEU A 77 1.90 12.26 10.71
C LEU A 77 1.85 13.20 9.51
N PRO A 78 0.66 13.63 9.09
CA PRO A 78 0.48 14.42 7.88
C PRO A 78 0.60 15.94 8.11
N PHE A 79 0.43 16.69 7.05
CA PHE A 79 0.26 18.15 7.07
C PHE A 79 1.43 18.93 7.65
N GLY A 80 2.65 18.35 7.61
CA GLY A 80 3.83 19.07 8.07
C GLY A 80 4.03 19.08 9.57
N TYR A 81 3.21 18.37 10.32
CA TYR A 81 3.44 18.17 11.75
C TYR A 81 4.71 17.35 11.97
N ASP A 82 5.28 17.44 13.15
CA ASP A 82 6.40 16.58 13.52
C ASP A 82 6.08 15.78 14.78
N TRP A 83 6.97 14.83 15.12
CA TRP A 83 6.71 13.92 16.22
C TRP A 83 6.74 14.60 17.58
N GLY A 84 7.41 15.75 17.67
CA GLY A 84 7.37 16.55 18.89
C GLY A 84 6.01 17.18 19.14
N GLU A 85 5.29 17.49 18.08
CA GLU A 85 3.96 18.10 18.18
C GLU A 85 2.89 17.13 18.66
N VAL A 86 3.08 15.83 18.44
CA VAL A 86 2.10 14.81 18.81
C VAL A 86 1.77 14.85 20.30
N GLY A 87 2.78 15.12 21.15
CA GLY A 87 2.58 15.17 22.60
C GLY A 87 1.89 16.43 23.11
N TYR A 88 1.99 17.52 22.36
CA TYR A 88 1.51 18.85 22.81
C TYR A 88 0.36 19.39 21.99
N ASN A 89 0.21 18.95 20.76
CA ASN A 89 -0.77 19.49 19.82
C ASN A 89 -1.89 18.48 19.61
N ARG A 90 -3.09 18.84 20.08
CA ARG A 90 -4.27 17.99 19.95
C ARG A 90 -4.57 17.69 18.48
N GLU A 91 -4.44 18.71 17.63
CA GLU A 91 -4.74 18.57 16.21
C GLU A 91 -3.79 17.57 15.54
N ALA A 92 -2.51 17.61 15.88
CA ALA A 92 -1.53 16.66 15.37
C ALA A 92 -1.88 15.23 15.79
N ARG A 93 -2.30 15.03 17.06
CA ARG A 93 -2.69 13.71 17.54
C ARG A 93 -3.92 13.18 16.81
N GLU A 94 -4.89 14.04 16.55
CA GLU A 94 -6.11 13.63 15.85
C GLU A 94 -5.87 13.37 14.36
N SER A 95 -4.83 13.97 13.81
CA SER A 95 -4.47 13.78 12.40
C SER A 95 -3.60 12.55 12.16
N LEU A 96 -3.08 11.94 13.21
CA LEU A 96 -2.21 10.77 13.10
C LEU A 96 -2.97 9.61 12.46
N VAL A 97 -2.38 9.04 11.41
CA VAL A 97 -2.98 7.94 10.65
C VAL A 97 -2.17 6.67 10.85
N ARG A 98 -2.86 5.56 11.08
CA ARG A 98 -2.21 4.24 11.13
C ARG A 98 -2.51 3.50 9.85
N VAL A 99 -1.47 2.95 9.25
CA VAL A 99 -1.58 2.20 7.99
C VAL A 99 -0.70 0.98 8.02
N TRP A 100 -1.08 -0.02 7.23
CA TRP A 100 -0.25 -1.19 7.00
C TRP A 100 0.42 -1.06 5.64
N ALA A 101 1.73 -1.22 5.59
CA ALA A 101 2.50 -1.09 4.36
C ALA A 101 3.79 -1.90 4.47
N ALA A 102 4.42 -2.16 3.33
CA ALA A 102 5.68 -2.90 3.32
C ALA A 102 6.89 -1.99 3.59
N THR A 103 6.78 -0.71 3.23
CA THR A 103 7.86 0.28 3.39
C THR A 103 7.31 1.60 3.87
N PRO A 104 8.15 2.48 4.46
CA PRO A 104 7.71 3.82 4.86
C PRO A 104 7.13 4.65 3.71
N GLY A 105 7.70 4.54 2.50
CA GLY A 105 7.18 5.26 1.35
C GLY A 105 5.77 4.82 0.99
N GLN A 106 5.51 3.53 1.04
CA GLN A 106 4.16 2.99 0.82
C GLN A 106 3.21 3.43 1.92
N ALA A 107 3.70 3.54 3.16
CA ALA A 107 2.90 4.02 4.28
C ALA A 107 2.43 5.47 4.03
N LYS A 108 3.30 6.32 3.51
CA LYS A 108 2.92 7.69 3.14
C LYS A 108 1.81 7.68 2.08
N TYR A 109 1.94 6.84 1.07
CA TYR A 109 0.95 6.77 0.01
C TYR A 109 -0.39 6.26 0.54
N GLN A 110 -0.38 5.24 1.40
CA GLN A 110 -1.60 4.73 2.00
C GLN A 110 -2.28 5.80 2.87
N ALA A 111 -1.50 6.56 3.62
CA ALA A 111 -2.02 7.66 4.40
C ALA A 111 -2.60 8.76 3.51
N TYR A 112 -1.92 9.07 2.41
CA TYR A 112 -2.42 10.03 1.44
C TYR A 112 -3.78 9.63 0.89
N LEU A 113 -3.96 8.35 0.55
CA LEU A 113 -5.25 7.87 0.05
C LEU A 113 -6.37 8.05 1.08
N LYS A 114 -6.07 7.88 2.36
CA LYS A 114 -7.05 8.12 3.43
C LYS A 114 -7.36 9.59 3.64
N LEU A 115 -6.43 10.48 3.29
CA LEU A 115 -6.54 11.91 3.51
C LEU A 115 -6.71 12.69 2.21
N GLU A 116 -7.05 12.01 1.13
CA GLU A 116 -7.11 12.60 -0.21
C GLU A 116 -8.02 13.82 -0.28
N ASP A 117 -9.14 13.78 0.45
CA ASP A 117 -10.09 14.89 0.48
C ASP A 117 -9.52 16.14 1.16
N TYR A 118 -8.47 15.98 1.96
CA TYR A 118 -7.84 17.06 2.71
C TYR A 118 -6.52 17.52 2.10
N CYS A 119 -6.04 16.83 1.08
CA CYS A 119 -4.77 17.13 0.42
C CYS A 119 -5.04 17.72 -0.96
N HIS A 120 -4.41 18.85 -1.25
CA HIS A 120 -4.60 19.53 -2.54
C HIS A 120 -3.89 18.81 -3.69
N SER A 121 -2.85 18.06 -3.37
CA SER A 121 -2.11 17.29 -4.38
C SER A 121 -1.25 16.22 -3.70
N ALA A 122 -0.76 15.27 -4.50
CA ALA A 122 0.14 14.23 -4.00
C ALA A 122 1.44 14.80 -3.44
N LYS A 123 1.79 16.04 -3.75
CA LYS A 123 2.98 16.69 -3.20
C LYS A 123 2.90 16.86 -1.69
N ALA A 124 1.68 16.87 -1.13
CA ALA A 124 1.49 16.95 0.32
C ALA A 124 2.19 15.80 1.05
N MET A 125 2.38 14.65 0.39
CA MET A 125 3.08 13.51 1.00
C MET A 125 4.52 13.84 1.39
N CYS A 126 5.13 14.83 0.77
CA CYS A 126 6.49 15.27 1.12
C CYS A 126 6.57 15.80 2.56
N LEU A 127 5.44 16.27 3.09
CA LEU A 127 5.36 16.78 4.46
C LEU A 127 5.07 15.71 5.49
N PHE A 128 4.70 14.51 5.03
CA PHE A 128 4.33 13.41 5.92
C PHE A 128 5.56 12.85 6.62
N LYS A 129 5.40 12.52 7.89
CA LYS A 129 6.45 11.87 8.69
C LYS A 129 5.96 10.49 9.09
N VAL A 130 6.83 9.50 8.96
CA VAL A 130 6.47 8.10 9.17
C VAL A 130 7.34 7.49 10.26
N ARG A 131 6.71 6.68 11.13
CA ARG A 131 7.40 5.94 12.18
C ARG A 131 6.75 4.57 12.30
N ARG A 132 7.56 3.55 12.61
CA ARG A 132 7.02 2.24 12.93
C ARG A 132 6.13 2.33 14.16
N ALA A 133 4.98 1.69 14.06
CA ALA A 133 4.03 1.66 15.18
C ALA A 133 4.51 0.68 16.26
#